data_4b70ae557045889a6c939938d307b06d
#
_entry.id   4b70ae557045889a6c939938d307b06d
#
_cell.length_a   1.000
_cell.length_b   1.000
_cell.length_c   1.000
_cell.angle_alpha   90.00
_cell.angle_beta   90.00
_cell.angle_gamma   90.00
#
_symmetry.space_group_name_H-M   'P 1'
#
loop_
_entity.id
_entity.type
_entity.pdbx_description
1 polymer ?
#
loop_
_entity_poly.entity_id
_entity_poly.type
_entity_poly.pdbx_seq_one_letter_code
_entity_poly.pdbx_strand_id
1 'polypeptide(L)'
;NKYDLLELYCGNGNFSIALAPYFDKILATEISKTSVQSAQLNIQRNQINNLKIARLSSEEFTIAANKEREFNRLKEQNINIDDYNFKTVLVDPPRAGLDIDTIKLISQFDNIVYISCNPNSLADNLKELCKTHEVKKINFFDQFPYTEHIETGVILKKKK
;
A
#
# COMPACT_ATOMS: atom_id res chain seq x y z
N ASN A 1 -3.51 -10.68 18.67
CA ASN A 1 -4.46 -10.36 17.58
C ASN A 1 -3.67 -9.74 16.44
N LYS A 2 -3.76 -10.35 15.28
CA LYS A 2 -3.28 -9.74 14.03
C LYS A 2 -4.33 -8.73 13.56
N TYR A 3 -3.91 -7.79 12.74
CA TYR A 3 -4.76 -6.82 12.08
C TYR A 3 -4.64 -6.97 10.58
N ASP A 4 -5.46 -6.25 9.83
CA ASP A 4 -5.46 -6.31 8.39
C ASP A 4 -4.49 -5.26 7.80
N LEU A 5 -3.92 -5.58 6.63
CA LEU A 5 -3.04 -4.72 5.86
C LEU A 5 -3.78 -4.22 4.62
N LEU A 6 -3.66 -2.93 4.36
CA LEU A 6 -3.90 -2.35 3.05
C LEU A 6 -2.56 -2.15 2.33
N GLU A 7 -2.45 -2.58 1.08
CA GLU A 7 -1.33 -2.20 0.21
C GLU A 7 -1.84 -1.43 -1.00
N LEU A 8 -1.31 -0.25 -1.24
CA LEU A 8 -1.55 0.53 -2.45
C LEU A 8 -0.34 0.39 -3.38
N TYR A 9 -0.59 0.35 -4.69
CA TYR A 9 0.43 0.18 -5.73
C TYR A 9 1.16 -1.17 -5.64
N CYS A 10 0.43 -2.27 -5.44
CA CYS A 10 1.05 -3.56 -5.13
C CYS A 10 1.79 -4.23 -6.30
N GLY A 11 1.66 -3.72 -7.52
CA GLY A 11 2.29 -4.31 -8.69
C GLY A 11 1.96 -5.80 -8.85
N ASN A 12 2.98 -6.64 -8.82
CA ASN A 12 2.86 -8.10 -8.91
C ASN A 12 2.59 -8.78 -7.56
N GLY A 13 2.32 -8.01 -6.49
CA GLY A 13 2.02 -8.52 -5.16
C GLY A 13 3.24 -8.96 -4.34
N ASN A 14 4.42 -8.47 -4.66
CA ASN A 14 5.67 -8.93 -4.02
C ASN A 14 5.66 -8.73 -2.51
N PHE A 15 5.30 -7.52 -2.04
CA PHE A 15 5.23 -7.24 -0.60
C PHE A 15 4.01 -7.91 0.05
N SER A 16 2.83 -7.86 -0.59
CA SER A 16 1.62 -8.51 -0.07
C SER A 16 1.84 -9.99 0.21
N ILE A 17 2.47 -10.72 -0.73
CA ILE A 17 2.73 -12.16 -0.61
C ILE A 17 3.73 -12.42 0.53
N ALA A 18 4.83 -11.66 0.59
CA ALA A 18 5.83 -11.81 1.63
C ALA A 18 5.29 -11.48 3.02
N LEU A 19 4.33 -10.55 3.11
CA LEU A 19 3.72 -10.11 4.36
C LEU A 19 2.49 -10.94 4.79
N ALA A 20 1.95 -11.79 3.91
CA ALA A 20 0.75 -12.58 4.20
C ALA A 20 0.78 -13.36 5.53
N PRO A 21 1.92 -13.95 5.98
CA PRO A 21 1.97 -14.67 7.25
C PRO A 21 1.80 -13.78 8.49
N TYR A 22 1.96 -12.46 8.36
CA TYR A 22 2.00 -11.52 9.49
C TYR A 22 0.67 -10.79 9.74
N PHE A 23 -0.29 -10.88 8.80
CA PHE A 23 -1.59 -10.22 8.88
C PHE A 23 -2.74 -11.21 8.83
N ASP A 24 -3.91 -10.84 9.36
CA ASP A 24 -5.12 -11.67 9.28
C ASP A 24 -5.65 -11.68 7.85
N LYS A 25 -5.85 -10.51 7.27
CA LYS A 25 -6.24 -10.31 5.87
C LYS A 25 -5.41 -9.22 5.24
N ILE A 26 -5.21 -9.31 3.94
CA ILE A 26 -4.58 -8.28 3.15
C ILE A 26 -5.51 -7.92 1.99
N LEU A 27 -5.75 -6.63 1.81
CA LEU A 27 -6.31 -6.09 0.59
C LEU A 27 -5.23 -5.27 -0.11
N ALA A 28 -4.92 -5.62 -1.34
CA ALA A 28 -3.96 -4.91 -2.15
C ALA A 28 -4.65 -4.29 -3.37
N THR A 29 -4.17 -3.13 -3.83
CA THR A 29 -4.70 -2.45 -5.00
C THR A 29 -3.64 -2.19 -6.05
N GLU A 30 -4.02 -2.33 -7.31
CA GLU A 30 -3.18 -2.09 -8.49
C GLU A 30 -4.07 -1.72 -9.68
N ILE A 31 -3.71 -0.70 -10.44
CA ILE A 31 -4.50 -0.27 -11.60
C ILE A 31 -4.19 -1.05 -12.87
N SER A 32 -2.94 -1.51 -13.04
CA SER A 32 -2.49 -2.25 -14.21
C SER A 32 -3.13 -3.64 -14.28
N LYS A 33 -3.90 -3.90 -15.33
CA LYS A 33 -4.54 -5.20 -15.55
C LYS A 33 -3.53 -6.35 -15.61
N THR A 34 -2.40 -6.14 -16.25
CA THR A 34 -1.35 -7.16 -16.40
C THR A 34 -0.67 -7.46 -15.07
N SER A 35 -0.41 -6.42 -14.26
CA SER A 35 0.16 -6.59 -12.92
C SER A 35 -0.81 -7.32 -11.99
N VAL A 36 -2.10 -6.98 -12.01
CA VAL A 36 -3.13 -7.70 -11.24
C VAL A 36 -3.21 -9.17 -11.62
N GLN A 37 -3.18 -9.50 -12.92
CA GLN A 37 -3.16 -10.90 -13.38
C GLN A 37 -1.92 -11.64 -12.90
N SER A 38 -0.75 -11.00 -13.00
CA SER A 38 0.50 -11.55 -12.49
C SER A 38 0.46 -11.79 -10.98
N ALA A 39 -0.06 -10.82 -10.22
CA ALA A 39 -0.21 -10.93 -8.78
C ALA A 39 -1.15 -12.08 -8.38
N GLN A 40 -2.29 -12.23 -9.06
CA GLN A 40 -3.24 -13.34 -8.83
C GLN A 40 -2.57 -14.71 -9.08
N LEU A 41 -1.76 -14.82 -10.15
CA LEU A 41 -1.00 -16.03 -10.44
C LEU A 41 0.05 -16.31 -9.33
N ASN A 42 0.74 -15.26 -8.86
CA ASN A 42 1.71 -15.37 -7.79
C ASN A 42 1.06 -15.79 -6.46
N ILE A 43 -0.10 -15.25 -6.13
CA ILE A 43 -0.90 -15.65 -4.95
C ILE A 43 -1.21 -17.15 -5.01
N GLN A 44 -1.72 -17.62 -6.17
CA GLN A 44 -2.05 -19.02 -6.37
C GLN A 44 -0.83 -19.92 -6.23
N ARG A 45 0.30 -19.57 -6.88
CA ARG A 45 1.55 -20.33 -6.84
C ARG A 45 2.13 -20.43 -5.43
N ASN A 46 1.98 -19.39 -4.62
CA ASN A 46 2.45 -19.36 -3.24
C ASN A 46 1.39 -19.85 -2.23
N GLN A 47 0.23 -20.33 -2.69
CA GLN A 47 -0.86 -20.86 -1.85
C GLN A 47 -1.32 -19.86 -0.77
N ILE A 48 -1.35 -18.57 -1.08
CA ILE A 48 -1.78 -17.52 -0.17
C ILE A 48 -3.30 -17.44 -0.16
N ASN A 49 -3.93 -17.55 1.02
CA ASN A 49 -5.39 -17.63 1.16
C ASN A 49 -6.02 -16.36 1.79
N ASN A 50 -5.20 -15.49 2.38
CA ASN A 50 -5.66 -14.31 3.11
C ASN A 50 -5.38 -12.99 2.39
N LEU A 51 -5.05 -13.02 1.09
CA LEU A 51 -4.76 -11.86 0.25
C LEU A 51 -5.76 -11.78 -0.90
N LYS A 52 -6.39 -10.61 -1.05
CA LYS A 52 -7.17 -10.24 -2.24
C LYS A 52 -6.56 -9.04 -2.93
N ILE A 53 -6.63 -9.00 -4.26
CA ILE A 53 -6.16 -7.87 -5.06
C ILE A 53 -7.32 -7.27 -5.82
N ALA A 54 -7.58 -5.98 -5.58
CA ALA A 54 -8.56 -5.20 -6.32
C ALA A 54 -7.88 -4.38 -7.42
N ARG A 55 -8.43 -4.42 -8.64
CA ARG A 55 -7.97 -3.55 -9.72
C ARG A 55 -8.53 -2.13 -9.54
N LEU A 56 -7.86 -1.33 -8.72
CA LEU A 56 -8.20 0.06 -8.41
C LEU A 56 -6.93 0.89 -8.35
N SER A 57 -7.03 2.18 -8.73
CA SER A 57 -6.01 3.15 -8.38
C SER A 57 -6.13 3.56 -6.91
N SER A 58 -5.14 4.29 -6.38
CA SER A 58 -5.20 4.83 -5.02
C SER A 58 -6.37 5.80 -4.85
N GLU A 59 -6.64 6.64 -5.87
CA GLU A 59 -7.78 7.57 -5.88
C GLU A 59 -9.11 6.81 -5.89
N GLU A 60 -9.24 5.79 -6.75
CA GLU A 60 -10.45 4.97 -6.80
C GLU A 60 -10.68 4.23 -5.48
N PHE A 61 -9.61 3.73 -4.84
CA PHE A 61 -9.72 3.13 -3.51
C PHE A 61 -10.15 4.17 -2.46
N THR A 62 -9.60 5.39 -2.49
CA THR A 62 -9.99 6.48 -1.58
C THR A 62 -11.47 6.80 -1.71
N ILE A 63 -11.97 6.94 -2.95
CA ILE A 63 -13.40 7.19 -3.24
C ILE A 63 -14.27 6.04 -2.71
N ALA A 64 -13.85 4.79 -2.90
CA ALA A 64 -14.58 3.62 -2.42
C ALA A 64 -14.60 3.54 -0.88
N ALA A 65 -13.46 3.79 -0.23
CA ALA A 65 -13.33 3.78 1.23
C ALA A 65 -14.16 4.88 1.89
N ASN A 66 -14.28 6.05 1.26
CA ASN A 66 -15.14 7.16 1.69
C ASN A 66 -16.63 6.91 1.38
N LYS A 67 -16.98 5.81 0.69
CA LYS A 67 -18.36 5.50 0.26
C LYS A 67 -18.97 6.53 -0.71
N GLU A 68 -18.14 7.27 -1.42
CA GLU A 68 -18.57 8.28 -2.40
C GLU A 68 -19.07 7.63 -3.70
N ARG A 69 -18.51 6.46 -4.05
CA ARG A 69 -18.87 5.69 -5.24
C ARG A 69 -18.62 4.21 -5.05
N GLU A 70 -19.53 3.38 -5.58
CA GLU A 70 -19.35 1.93 -5.67
C GLU A 70 -18.60 1.55 -6.94
N PHE A 71 -17.72 0.57 -6.84
CA PHE A 71 -16.97 0.02 -7.97
C PHE A 71 -17.37 -1.43 -8.24
N ASN A 72 -17.89 -1.71 -9.43
CA ASN A 72 -18.32 -3.07 -9.81
C ASN A 72 -17.18 -4.09 -9.66
N ARG A 73 -15.93 -3.66 -9.90
CA ARG A 73 -14.74 -4.50 -9.74
C ARG A 73 -14.56 -5.07 -8.33
N LEU A 74 -14.99 -4.35 -7.30
CA LEU A 74 -15.01 -4.86 -5.91
C LEU A 74 -16.11 -5.91 -5.73
N LYS A 75 -17.31 -5.64 -6.26
CA LYS A 75 -18.45 -6.56 -6.19
C LYS A 75 -18.17 -7.88 -6.92
N GLU A 76 -17.61 -7.82 -8.13
CA GLU A 76 -17.25 -8.99 -8.94
C GLU A 76 -16.23 -9.90 -8.25
N GLN A 77 -15.37 -9.33 -7.39
CA GLN A 77 -14.35 -10.07 -6.64
C GLN A 77 -14.79 -10.41 -5.20
N ASN A 78 -16.05 -10.15 -4.84
CA ASN A 78 -16.56 -10.32 -3.48
C ASN A 78 -15.64 -9.64 -2.45
N ILE A 79 -15.26 -8.39 -2.72
CA ILE A 79 -14.47 -7.54 -1.82
C ILE A 79 -15.41 -6.49 -1.23
N ASN A 80 -15.57 -6.54 0.10
CA ASN A 80 -16.20 -5.48 0.88
C ASN A 80 -15.14 -4.86 1.78
N ILE A 81 -14.87 -3.56 1.60
CA ILE A 81 -13.84 -2.84 2.36
C ILE A 81 -14.18 -2.81 3.86
N ASP A 82 -15.46 -2.76 4.21
CA ASP A 82 -15.94 -2.74 5.60
C ASP A 82 -15.64 -4.06 6.36
N ASP A 83 -15.29 -5.14 5.67
CA ASP A 83 -14.92 -6.44 6.29
C ASP A 83 -13.47 -6.44 6.83
N TYR A 84 -12.72 -5.35 6.64
CA TYR A 84 -11.32 -5.25 7.03
C TYR A 84 -11.14 -4.32 8.23
N ASN A 85 -10.28 -4.73 9.15
CA ASN A 85 -9.83 -3.92 10.28
C ASN A 85 -8.41 -3.43 10.02
N PHE A 86 -8.29 -2.52 9.08
CA PHE A 86 -6.99 -1.98 8.68
C PHE A 86 -6.33 -1.17 9.80
N LYS A 87 -5.12 -1.55 10.17
CA LYS A 87 -4.27 -0.80 11.10
C LYS A 87 -2.97 -0.35 10.45
N THR A 88 -2.57 -1.03 9.41
CA THR A 88 -1.33 -0.76 8.68
C THR A 88 -1.64 -0.57 7.21
N VAL A 89 -1.01 0.44 6.61
CA VAL A 89 -0.97 0.62 5.17
C VAL A 89 0.46 0.55 4.67
N LEU A 90 0.68 -0.15 3.56
CA LEU A 90 1.93 -0.15 2.81
C LEU A 90 1.69 0.57 1.49
N VAL A 91 2.61 1.46 1.13
CA VAL A 91 2.59 2.18 -0.14
C VAL A 91 3.94 2.09 -0.82
N ASP A 92 3.93 1.81 -2.12
CA ASP A 92 5.10 1.81 -3.01
C ASP A 92 4.75 2.59 -4.29
N PRO A 93 4.59 3.92 -4.19
CA PRO A 93 4.11 4.74 -5.28
C PRO A 93 5.16 4.93 -6.37
N PRO A 94 4.76 5.41 -7.56
CA PRO A 94 5.69 5.81 -8.60
C PRO A 94 6.58 6.98 -8.14
N ARG A 95 7.61 7.32 -8.93
CA ARG A 95 8.63 8.34 -8.63
C ARG A 95 8.09 9.72 -8.26
N ALA A 96 6.86 10.03 -8.68
CA ALA A 96 6.19 11.30 -8.32
C ALA A 96 5.79 11.37 -6.83
N GLY A 97 5.77 10.23 -6.12
CA GLY A 97 5.27 10.13 -4.76
C GLY A 97 3.75 10.03 -4.71
N LEU A 98 3.18 10.33 -3.54
CA LEU A 98 1.75 10.28 -3.29
C LEU A 98 1.11 11.67 -3.54
N ASP A 99 -0.11 11.65 -4.07
CA ASP A 99 -0.97 12.82 -4.12
C ASP A 99 -1.55 13.13 -2.74
N ILE A 100 -2.11 14.35 -2.61
CA ILE A 100 -2.60 14.86 -1.33
C ILE A 100 -3.78 14.06 -0.76
N ASP A 101 -4.64 13.51 -1.61
CA ASP A 101 -5.81 12.77 -1.15
C ASP A 101 -5.42 11.36 -0.69
N THR A 102 -4.46 10.73 -1.37
CA THR A 102 -3.83 9.49 -0.88
C THR A 102 -3.09 9.72 0.44
N ILE A 103 -2.38 10.84 0.62
CA ILE A 103 -1.75 11.20 1.91
C ILE A 103 -2.80 11.34 3.01
N LYS A 104 -3.92 12.01 2.75
CA LYS A 104 -5.03 12.13 3.72
C LYS A 104 -5.61 10.76 4.09
N LEU A 105 -5.81 9.89 3.10
CA LEU A 105 -6.29 8.54 3.33
C LEU A 105 -5.34 7.77 4.26
N ILE A 106 -4.05 7.67 3.91
CA ILE A 106 -3.11 6.87 4.67
C ILE A 106 -2.81 7.45 6.05
N SER A 107 -3.02 8.76 6.25
CA SER A 107 -2.90 9.40 7.58
C SER A 107 -3.97 8.96 8.58
N GLN A 108 -4.97 8.20 8.16
CA GLN A 108 -5.97 7.62 9.07
C GLN A 108 -5.48 6.34 9.76
N PHE A 109 -4.48 5.67 9.20
CA PHE A 109 -3.96 4.39 9.69
C PHE A 109 -3.03 4.59 10.91
N ASP A 110 -2.91 3.54 11.74
CA ASP A 110 -2.02 3.58 12.90
C ASP A 110 -0.54 3.47 12.51
N ASN A 111 -0.26 2.69 11.45
CA ASN A 111 1.09 2.45 10.96
C ASN A 111 1.14 2.63 9.43
N ILE A 112 2.19 3.29 8.95
CA ILE A 112 2.46 3.47 7.53
C ILE A 112 3.83 2.88 7.23
N VAL A 113 3.90 2.01 6.22
CA VAL A 113 5.14 1.54 5.61
C VAL A 113 5.22 2.18 4.23
N TYR A 114 6.19 3.05 4.02
CA TYR A 114 6.38 3.77 2.77
C TYR A 114 7.67 3.32 2.11
N ILE A 115 7.59 2.73 0.93
CA ILE A 115 8.74 2.40 0.06
C ILE A 115 8.81 3.46 -1.02
N SER A 116 9.99 3.94 -1.36
CA SER A 116 10.16 4.97 -2.39
C SER A 116 11.48 4.83 -3.13
N CYS A 117 11.42 4.86 -4.45
CA CYS A 117 12.58 4.96 -5.33
C CYS A 117 13.03 6.42 -5.59
N ASN A 118 12.40 7.41 -4.94
CA ASN A 118 12.75 8.83 -5.07
C ASN A 118 12.75 9.51 -3.71
N PRO A 119 13.93 9.72 -3.09
CA PRO A 119 14.04 10.37 -1.78
C PRO A 119 13.46 11.79 -1.73
N ASN A 120 13.45 12.52 -2.84
CA ASN A 120 12.94 13.90 -2.87
C ASN A 120 11.41 13.93 -2.72
N SER A 121 10.68 13.14 -3.52
CA SER A 121 9.22 13.05 -3.39
C SER A 121 8.81 12.44 -2.04
N LEU A 122 9.58 11.48 -1.53
CA LEU A 122 9.37 10.96 -0.18
C LEU A 122 9.52 12.06 0.87
N ALA A 123 10.58 12.88 0.82
CA ALA A 123 10.80 13.97 1.77
C ALA A 123 9.64 14.97 1.75
N ASP A 124 9.11 15.30 0.57
CA ASP A 124 7.93 16.18 0.46
C ASP A 124 6.69 15.56 1.06
N ASN A 125 6.41 14.28 0.79
CA ASN A 125 5.28 13.57 1.39
C ASN A 125 5.44 13.42 2.92
N LEU A 126 6.66 13.22 3.41
CA LEU A 126 6.92 13.15 4.86
C LEU A 126 6.61 14.46 5.58
N LYS A 127 6.74 15.64 4.95
CA LYS A 127 6.35 16.92 5.55
C LYS A 127 4.86 16.93 5.95
N GLU A 128 4.00 16.32 5.13
CA GLU A 128 2.57 16.19 5.42
C GLU A 128 2.29 15.05 6.41
N LEU A 129 2.84 13.86 6.17
CA LEU A 129 2.63 12.70 7.03
C LEU A 129 3.12 12.93 8.46
N CYS A 130 4.23 13.65 8.64
CA CYS A 130 4.76 13.96 9.95
C CYS A 130 3.91 14.95 10.77
N LYS A 131 2.85 15.53 10.21
CA LYS A 131 1.86 16.28 10.99
C LYS A 131 1.08 15.35 11.93
N THR A 132 0.79 14.13 11.50
CA THR A 132 -0.01 13.14 12.23
C THR A 132 0.79 11.93 12.72
N HIS A 133 1.94 11.66 12.12
CA HIS A 133 2.77 10.50 12.39
C HIS A 133 4.19 10.90 12.79
N GLU A 134 4.90 9.98 13.43
CA GLU A 134 6.33 10.08 13.71
C GLU A 134 7.10 8.98 12.96
N VAL A 135 8.25 9.32 12.42
CA VAL A 135 9.16 8.36 11.79
C VAL A 135 9.78 7.48 12.86
N LYS A 136 9.57 6.18 12.79
CA LYS A 136 10.14 5.19 13.71
C LYS A 136 11.39 4.54 13.14
N LYS A 137 11.44 4.36 11.83
CA LYS A 137 12.58 3.72 11.17
C LYS A 137 12.70 4.25 9.76
N ILE A 138 13.95 4.43 9.31
CA ILE A 138 14.30 4.70 7.93
C ILE A 138 15.46 3.80 7.53
N ASN A 139 15.39 3.22 6.35
CA ASN A 139 16.45 2.41 5.76
C ASN A 139 16.65 2.81 4.31
N PHE A 140 17.88 2.73 3.85
CA PHE A 140 18.28 2.94 2.47
C PHE A 140 18.78 1.62 1.89
N PHE A 141 18.39 1.32 0.65
CA PHE A 141 18.77 0.11 -0.05
C PHE A 141 19.38 0.48 -1.40
N ASP A 142 20.67 0.20 -1.58
CA ASP A 142 21.36 0.37 -2.85
C ASP A 142 21.07 -0.84 -3.77
N GLN A 143 19.94 -0.80 -4.46
CA GLN A 143 19.51 -1.84 -5.40
C GLN A 143 19.86 -1.50 -6.85
N PHE A 144 20.35 -0.30 -7.11
CA PHE A 144 20.65 0.19 -8.45
C PHE A 144 22.11 0.65 -8.56
N PRO A 145 23.07 -0.30 -8.42
CA PRO A 145 24.50 0.03 -8.42
C PRO A 145 24.90 0.79 -9.70
N TYR A 146 25.82 1.73 -9.56
CA TYR A 146 26.28 2.62 -10.64
C TYR A 146 25.24 3.63 -11.14
N THR A 147 24.18 3.87 -10.41
CA THR A 147 23.17 4.92 -10.69
C THR A 147 23.02 5.85 -9.50
N GLU A 148 22.33 6.98 -9.68
CA GLU A 148 21.93 7.89 -8.59
C GLU A 148 20.64 7.46 -7.87
N HIS A 149 20.12 6.29 -8.19
CA HIS A 149 18.88 5.79 -7.63
C HIS A 149 19.11 5.01 -6.33
N ILE A 150 18.31 5.30 -5.34
CA ILE A 150 18.29 4.58 -4.06
C ILE A 150 16.85 4.29 -3.66
N GLU A 151 16.61 3.06 -3.18
CA GLU A 151 15.34 2.73 -2.54
C GLU A 151 15.38 3.14 -1.07
N THR A 152 14.28 3.71 -0.60
CA THR A 152 14.14 4.14 0.78
C THR A 152 12.89 3.53 1.39
N GLY A 153 13.04 2.86 2.52
CA GLY A 153 11.93 2.34 3.30
C GLY A 153 11.75 3.15 4.59
N VAL A 154 10.53 3.62 4.84
CA VAL A 154 10.20 4.39 6.05
C VAL A 154 9.04 3.73 6.78
N ILE A 155 9.17 3.57 8.09
CA ILE A 155 8.07 3.15 8.96
C ILE A 155 7.66 4.34 9.82
N LEU A 156 6.37 4.70 9.71
CA LEU A 156 5.78 5.75 10.51
C LEU A 156 4.69 5.17 11.42
N LYS A 157 4.54 5.76 12.60
CA LYS A 157 3.50 5.42 13.57
C LYS A 157 2.73 6.66 13.96
N LYS A 158 1.41 6.50 14.08
CA LYS A 158 0.51 7.59 14.48
C LYS A 158 0.92 8.15 15.84
N LYS A 159 0.96 9.47 15.94
CA LYS A 159 1.21 10.16 17.20
C LYS A 159 0.06 9.88 18.18
N LYS A 160 0.41 9.78 19.47
CA LYS A 160 -0.58 9.64 20.55
C LYS A 160 -1.26 11.00 20.80
#